data_bff28d831f524f86afddb31cd30e373f
#
_entry.id   bff28d831f524f86afddb31cd30e373f
#
_cell.length_a   1.000
_cell.length_b   1.000
_cell.length_c   1.000
_cell.angle_alpha   90.00
_cell.angle_beta   90.00
_cell.angle_gamma   90.00
#
_symmetry.space_group_name_H-M   'P 1'
#
loop_
_entity.id
_entity.type
_entity.pdbx_description
1 polymer ?
#
loop_
_entity_poly.entity_id
_entity_poly.type
_entity_poly.pdbx_seq_one_letter_code
_entity_poly.pdbx_strand_id
1 'polypeptide(L)'
;MKKVFLFLFIFLITSTNNLYALIEVDITRGNLDPLPIAVSPLHVDIKSENSGSIKVKELGSKISSIIEINFKNTGLFNPLKKEAFVQKPDIAHLKPRFEDWRLIKAQALVTGKLLVKDGKLKVEFRLWDLTAAKEMTALAFTTTPSNWRRVAHIISDKIYERLTGEEGYF
;
A
#
# COMPACT_ATOMS: atom_id res chain seq x y z
N MET A 1 31.04 32.62 -29.99
CA MET A 1 29.59 32.64 -29.88
C MET A 1 28.95 31.30 -30.29
N LYS A 2 29.25 30.71 -31.47
CA LYS A 2 28.64 29.40 -31.90
C LYS A 2 28.94 28.23 -30.95
N LYS A 3 30.14 28.16 -30.36
CA LYS A 3 30.50 27.06 -29.41
C LYS A 3 29.79 27.15 -28.08
N VAL A 4 29.49 28.37 -27.59
CA VAL A 4 28.75 28.58 -26.33
C VAL A 4 27.27 28.20 -26.53
N PHE A 5 26.74 28.53 -27.71
CA PHE A 5 25.36 28.17 -28.07
C PHE A 5 25.16 26.64 -28.18
N LEU A 6 26.14 25.94 -28.73
CA LEU A 6 26.14 24.49 -28.82
C LEU A 6 26.22 23.84 -27.43
N PHE A 7 27.03 24.38 -26.51
CA PHE A 7 27.13 23.87 -25.15
C PHE A 7 25.84 24.10 -24.34
N LEU A 8 25.20 25.26 -24.54
CA LEU A 8 23.92 25.57 -23.90
C LEU A 8 22.79 24.64 -24.42
N PHE A 9 22.80 24.32 -25.72
CA PHE A 9 21.84 23.43 -26.35
C PHE A 9 22.01 21.97 -25.87
N ILE A 10 23.25 21.51 -25.70
CA ILE A 10 23.55 20.17 -25.15
C ILE A 10 23.11 20.07 -23.69
N PHE A 11 23.31 21.12 -22.88
CA PHE A 11 22.89 21.16 -21.48
C PHE A 11 21.35 21.12 -21.32
N LEU A 12 20.59 21.69 -22.26
CA LEU A 12 19.12 21.69 -22.25
C LEU A 12 18.53 20.29 -22.54
N ILE A 13 19.25 19.45 -23.31
CA ILE A 13 18.79 18.10 -23.69
C ILE A 13 18.99 17.09 -22.55
N THR A 14 19.93 17.33 -21.63
CA THR A 14 20.23 16.39 -20.53
C THR A 14 19.29 16.51 -19.33
N SER A 15 18.37 17.48 -19.32
CA SER A 15 17.41 17.71 -18.22
C SER A 15 16.08 16.96 -18.40
N THR A 16 16.10 15.72 -18.95
CA THR A 16 14.90 14.88 -18.96
C THR A 16 14.66 14.30 -17.58
N ASN A 17 13.94 15.05 -16.73
CA ASN A 17 13.34 14.48 -15.53
C ASN A 17 12.32 13.42 -15.97
N ASN A 18 12.57 12.16 -15.63
CA ASN A 18 11.56 11.11 -15.78
C ASN A 18 10.39 11.44 -14.85
N LEU A 19 9.36 12.11 -15.37
CA LEU A 19 8.08 12.26 -14.70
C LEU A 19 7.40 10.89 -14.74
N TYR A 20 7.53 10.12 -13.67
CA TYR A 20 6.70 8.94 -13.46
C TYR A 20 5.32 9.44 -13.00
N ALA A 21 4.30 9.23 -13.82
CA ALA A 21 2.92 9.38 -13.39
C ALA A 21 2.64 8.35 -12.29
N LEU A 22 2.26 8.80 -11.10
CA LEU A 22 1.80 7.91 -10.01
C LEU A 22 0.44 7.34 -10.39
N ILE A 23 0.16 6.13 -9.90
CA ILE A 23 -1.14 5.49 -10.07
C ILE A 23 -2.21 6.36 -9.42
N GLU A 24 -3.25 6.68 -10.20
CA GLU A 24 -4.45 7.38 -9.78
C GLU A 24 -5.67 6.71 -10.40
N VAL A 25 -6.73 6.51 -9.61
CA VAL A 25 -7.99 5.92 -10.06
C VAL A 25 -8.94 7.05 -10.43
N ASP A 26 -9.23 7.19 -11.72
CA ASP A 26 -10.21 8.18 -12.21
C ASP A 26 -11.63 7.67 -11.94
N ILE A 27 -12.30 8.23 -10.95
CA ILE A 27 -13.66 7.87 -10.53
C ILE A 27 -14.77 8.54 -11.39
N THR A 28 -14.39 9.41 -12.33
CA THR A 28 -15.37 10.18 -13.12
C THR A 28 -15.86 9.44 -14.37
N ARG A 29 -15.17 8.38 -14.79
CA ARG A 29 -15.51 7.60 -15.98
C ARG A 29 -16.45 6.44 -15.64
N GLY A 30 -17.58 6.34 -16.35
CA GLY A 30 -18.65 5.37 -16.08
C GLY A 30 -18.36 3.89 -16.40
N ASN A 31 -17.16 3.53 -16.85
CA ASN A 31 -16.74 2.16 -17.11
C ASN A 31 -15.26 2.02 -16.74
N LEU A 32 -15.00 1.66 -15.49
CA LEU A 32 -13.66 1.51 -14.96
C LEU A 32 -13.31 0.02 -14.86
N ASP A 33 -12.16 -0.37 -15.42
CA ASP A 33 -11.52 -1.61 -15.01
C ASP A 33 -10.99 -1.43 -13.58
N PRO A 34 -11.49 -2.19 -12.59
CA PRO A 34 -11.07 -2.01 -11.20
C PRO A 34 -9.57 -2.21 -11.05
N LEU A 35 -8.89 -1.30 -10.33
CA LEU A 35 -7.45 -1.33 -10.11
C LEU A 35 -7.02 -2.63 -9.41
N PRO A 36 -6.17 -3.49 -10.02
CA PRO A 36 -5.65 -4.67 -9.37
C PRO A 36 -4.73 -4.30 -8.20
N ILE A 37 -5.16 -4.57 -6.97
CA ILE A 37 -4.44 -4.25 -5.75
C ILE A 37 -4.11 -5.51 -4.95
N ALA A 38 -2.87 -5.67 -4.55
CA ALA A 38 -2.46 -6.71 -3.62
C ALA A 38 -2.45 -6.16 -2.19
N VAL A 39 -3.13 -6.82 -1.27
CA VAL A 39 -3.10 -6.48 0.16
C VAL A 39 -2.41 -7.62 0.89
N SER A 40 -1.11 -7.48 1.14
CA SER A 40 -0.35 -8.47 1.89
C SER A 40 -0.83 -8.53 3.35
N PRO A 41 -0.96 -9.72 3.96
CA PRO A 41 -1.09 -9.79 5.41
C PRO A 41 -0.01 -8.96 6.10
N LEU A 42 -0.37 -8.20 7.13
CA LEU A 42 0.62 -7.44 7.86
C LEU A 42 1.53 -8.38 8.65
N HIS A 43 2.83 -8.12 8.61
CA HIS A 43 3.81 -8.85 9.41
C HIS A 43 3.57 -8.59 10.90
N VAL A 44 3.50 -9.64 11.70
CA VAL A 44 3.40 -9.55 13.16
C VAL A 44 4.80 -9.62 13.74
N ASP A 45 5.25 -8.54 14.39
CA ASP A 45 6.57 -8.51 15.02
C ASP A 45 6.68 -9.61 16.07
N ILE A 46 7.81 -10.31 16.12
CA ILE A 46 8.08 -11.41 17.05
C ILE A 46 8.02 -10.99 18.53
N LYS A 47 8.23 -9.70 18.80
CA LYS A 47 8.12 -9.11 20.15
C LYS A 47 6.68 -8.84 20.58
N SER A 48 5.69 -9.17 19.73
CA SER A 48 4.28 -8.96 20.04
C SER A 48 3.77 -9.91 21.12
N GLU A 49 3.02 -9.36 22.06
CA GLU A 49 2.42 -10.06 23.19
C GLU A 49 0.92 -10.25 22.93
N ASN A 50 0.34 -11.37 23.41
CA ASN A 50 -1.09 -11.54 23.40
C ASN A 50 -1.78 -10.54 24.34
N SER A 51 -2.94 -10.04 23.96
CA SER A 51 -3.71 -9.07 24.73
C SER A 51 -5.13 -9.59 24.99
N GLY A 52 -5.36 -10.08 26.20
CA GLY A 52 -6.63 -10.68 26.56
C GLY A 52 -6.99 -11.86 25.63
N SER A 53 -8.20 -11.84 25.07
CA SER A 53 -8.69 -12.86 24.12
C SER A 53 -8.16 -12.69 22.69
N ILE A 54 -7.36 -11.63 22.43
CA ILE A 54 -6.89 -11.31 21.08
C ILE A 54 -5.66 -12.15 20.75
N LYS A 55 -5.81 -13.03 19.76
CA LYS A 55 -4.69 -13.80 19.19
C LYS A 55 -3.90 -12.90 18.24
N VAL A 56 -2.83 -12.31 18.73
CA VAL A 56 -2.05 -11.29 18.01
C VAL A 56 -1.47 -11.83 16.70
N LYS A 57 -1.07 -13.11 16.66
CA LYS A 57 -0.57 -13.77 15.44
C LYS A 57 -1.56 -13.70 14.25
N GLU A 58 -2.87 -13.61 14.53
CA GLU A 58 -3.91 -13.53 13.50
C GLU A 58 -4.23 -12.09 13.07
N LEU A 59 -3.79 -11.08 13.83
CA LEU A 59 -4.19 -9.68 13.59
C LEU A 59 -3.73 -9.18 12.23
N GLY A 60 -2.53 -9.57 11.79
CA GLY A 60 -2.01 -9.17 10.49
C GLY A 60 -2.93 -9.57 9.33
N SER A 61 -3.40 -10.82 9.35
CA SER A 61 -4.36 -11.33 8.35
C SER A 61 -5.75 -10.72 8.52
N LYS A 62 -6.21 -10.51 9.77
CA LYS A 62 -7.52 -9.92 10.03
C LYS A 62 -7.60 -8.46 9.56
N ILE A 63 -6.56 -7.66 9.78
CA ILE A 63 -6.51 -6.27 9.32
C ILE A 63 -6.51 -6.24 7.79
N SER A 64 -5.65 -7.02 7.13
CA SER A 64 -5.60 -7.05 5.66
C SER A 64 -6.92 -7.51 5.05
N SER A 65 -7.62 -8.47 5.65
CA SER A 65 -8.92 -8.96 5.15
C SER A 65 -10.01 -7.88 5.22
N ILE A 66 -10.03 -7.02 6.25
CA ILE A 66 -10.96 -5.88 6.30
C ILE A 66 -10.63 -4.89 5.18
N ILE A 67 -9.35 -4.57 4.97
CA ILE A 67 -8.93 -3.66 3.90
C ILE A 67 -9.35 -4.20 2.52
N GLU A 68 -9.18 -5.51 2.28
CA GLU A 68 -9.63 -6.16 1.04
C GLU A 68 -11.14 -6.05 0.85
N ILE A 69 -11.93 -6.31 1.90
CA ILE A 69 -13.39 -6.20 1.85
C ILE A 69 -13.81 -4.76 1.56
N ASN A 70 -13.22 -3.78 2.24
CA ASN A 70 -13.49 -2.37 2.01
C ASN A 70 -13.25 -2.00 0.54
N PHE A 71 -12.09 -2.36 0.00
CA PHE A 71 -11.75 -2.05 -1.39
C PHE A 71 -12.66 -2.74 -2.40
N LYS A 72 -12.96 -4.03 -2.18
CA LYS A 72 -13.88 -4.77 -3.05
C LYS A 72 -15.26 -4.12 -3.11
N ASN A 73 -15.75 -3.61 -1.98
CA ASN A 73 -17.08 -3.01 -1.89
C ASN A 73 -17.19 -1.67 -2.63
N THR A 74 -16.09 -0.98 -2.90
CA THR A 74 -16.10 0.26 -3.70
C THR A 74 -16.36 0.02 -5.19
N GLY A 75 -16.04 -1.18 -5.71
CA GLY A 75 -16.03 -1.46 -7.14
C GLY A 75 -14.87 -0.82 -7.91
N LEU A 76 -14.07 0.04 -7.28
CA LEU A 76 -12.92 0.73 -7.90
C LEU A 76 -11.64 -0.09 -7.86
N PHE A 77 -11.58 -1.07 -6.97
CA PHE A 77 -10.41 -1.92 -6.76
C PHE A 77 -10.75 -3.40 -6.93
N ASN A 78 -9.79 -4.15 -7.43
CA ASN A 78 -9.84 -5.60 -7.54
C ASN A 78 -8.76 -6.24 -6.65
N PRO A 79 -9.06 -6.54 -5.37
CA PRO A 79 -8.12 -7.21 -4.49
C PRO A 79 -7.72 -8.59 -5.04
N LEU A 80 -6.42 -8.81 -5.17
CA LEU A 80 -5.88 -10.06 -5.69
C LEU A 80 -5.89 -11.15 -4.62
N LYS A 81 -6.08 -12.39 -5.05
CA LYS A 81 -6.10 -13.55 -4.16
C LYS A 81 -4.74 -13.80 -3.52
N LYS A 82 -4.71 -14.03 -2.20
CA LYS A 82 -3.48 -14.23 -1.41
C LYS A 82 -2.68 -15.45 -1.84
N GLU A 83 -3.34 -16.46 -2.41
CA GLU A 83 -2.72 -17.67 -2.93
C GLU A 83 -1.77 -17.40 -4.11
N ALA A 84 -1.94 -16.26 -4.79
CA ALA A 84 -1.07 -15.83 -5.86
C ALA A 84 0.22 -15.13 -5.36
N PHE A 85 0.31 -14.79 -4.07
CA PHE A 85 1.42 -14.00 -3.53
C PHE A 85 2.68 -14.86 -3.38
N VAL A 86 3.72 -14.50 -4.11
CA VAL A 86 5.02 -15.19 -4.07
C VAL A 86 5.83 -14.73 -2.84
N GLN A 87 5.75 -13.45 -2.51
CA GLN A 87 6.53 -12.86 -1.42
C GLN A 87 5.76 -12.91 -0.10
N LYS A 88 6.40 -13.48 0.93
CA LYS A 88 5.81 -13.57 2.27
C LYS A 88 5.79 -12.22 3.00
N PRO A 89 4.86 -12.01 3.97
CA PRO A 89 4.71 -10.76 4.70
C PRO A 89 5.96 -10.32 5.49
N ASP A 90 6.72 -11.27 6.02
CA ASP A 90 7.97 -11.04 6.78
C ASP A 90 9.08 -10.39 5.95
N ILE A 91 9.01 -10.51 4.63
CA ILE A 91 9.93 -9.89 3.69
C ILE A 91 9.29 -8.67 3.03
N ALA A 92 8.03 -8.78 2.58
CA ALA A 92 7.35 -7.73 1.82
C ALA A 92 7.20 -6.41 2.61
N HIS A 93 7.12 -6.46 3.96
CA HIS A 93 6.98 -5.26 4.77
C HIS A 93 8.27 -4.40 4.84
N LEU A 94 9.43 -4.94 4.51
CA LEU A 94 10.70 -4.19 4.46
C LEU A 94 10.80 -3.40 3.16
N LYS A 95 11.01 -4.10 2.07
CA LYS A 95 10.97 -3.57 0.70
C LYS A 95 10.49 -4.67 -0.23
N PRO A 96 9.37 -4.45 -0.95
CA PRO A 96 8.86 -5.48 -1.86
C PRO A 96 9.79 -5.69 -3.05
N ARG A 97 9.87 -6.92 -3.52
CA ARG A 97 10.44 -7.22 -4.82
C ARG A 97 9.36 -6.95 -5.87
N PHE A 98 9.41 -5.79 -6.48
CA PHE A 98 8.36 -5.29 -7.38
C PHE A 98 8.02 -6.26 -8.51
N GLU A 99 9.02 -6.97 -9.05
CA GLU A 99 8.85 -7.92 -10.13
C GLU A 99 7.89 -9.08 -9.75
N ASP A 100 8.02 -9.63 -8.54
CA ASP A 100 7.16 -10.72 -8.07
C ASP A 100 5.68 -10.32 -8.07
N TRP A 101 5.40 -9.07 -7.73
CA TRP A 101 4.04 -8.52 -7.69
C TRP A 101 3.50 -8.16 -9.07
N ARG A 102 4.38 -7.71 -9.99
CA ARG A 102 4.01 -7.45 -11.39
C ARG A 102 3.66 -8.72 -12.13
N LEU A 103 4.33 -9.85 -11.85
CA LEU A 103 4.01 -11.15 -12.44
C LEU A 103 2.55 -11.56 -12.21
N ILE A 104 1.97 -11.22 -11.06
CA ILE A 104 0.56 -11.47 -10.76
C ILE A 104 -0.36 -10.31 -11.19
N LYS A 105 0.15 -9.37 -12.00
CA LYS A 105 -0.57 -8.22 -12.56
C LYS A 105 -1.08 -7.22 -11.49
N ALA A 106 -0.48 -7.19 -10.30
CA ALA A 106 -0.77 -6.15 -9.34
C ALA A 106 -0.24 -4.80 -9.84
N GLN A 107 -1.01 -3.73 -9.67
CA GLN A 107 -0.60 -2.35 -9.97
C GLN A 107 -0.27 -1.61 -8.67
N ALA A 108 -1.02 -1.86 -7.61
CA ALA A 108 -0.74 -1.34 -6.27
C ALA A 108 -0.51 -2.46 -5.27
N LEU A 109 0.28 -2.19 -4.23
CA LEU A 109 0.56 -3.14 -3.17
C LEU A 109 0.50 -2.46 -1.81
N VAL A 110 -0.26 -3.06 -0.90
CA VAL A 110 -0.28 -2.69 0.52
C VAL A 110 0.56 -3.68 1.30
N THR A 111 1.55 -3.19 2.03
CA THR A 111 2.36 -3.96 2.97
C THR A 111 2.36 -3.29 4.33
N GLY A 112 2.80 -3.99 5.35
CA GLY A 112 2.94 -3.38 6.67
C GLY A 112 3.36 -4.37 7.74
N LYS A 113 3.46 -3.85 8.96
CA LYS A 113 3.76 -4.62 10.15
C LYS A 113 2.96 -4.13 11.34
N LEU A 114 2.83 -4.96 12.33
CA LEU A 114 2.24 -4.61 13.60
C LEU A 114 3.06 -5.14 14.79
N LEU A 115 2.95 -4.42 15.88
CA LEU A 115 3.53 -4.77 17.19
C LEU A 115 2.47 -4.53 18.26
N VAL A 116 2.22 -5.54 19.10
CA VAL A 116 1.45 -5.40 20.34
C VAL A 116 2.40 -5.50 21.52
N LYS A 117 2.54 -4.43 22.28
CA LYS A 117 3.42 -4.37 23.44
C LYS A 117 2.88 -3.36 24.45
N ASP A 118 3.04 -3.66 25.75
CA ASP A 118 2.61 -2.77 26.85
C ASP A 118 1.15 -2.31 26.72
N GLY A 119 0.24 -3.21 26.30
CA GLY A 119 -1.18 -2.92 26.10
C GLY A 119 -1.49 -2.01 24.89
N LYS A 120 -0.51 -1.72 24.04
CA LYS A 120 -0.66 -0.89 22.84
C LYS A 120 -0.47 -1.71 21.58
N LEU A 121 -1.28 -1.40 20.56
CA LEU A 121 -1.14 -1.89 19.20
C LEU A 121 -0.57 -0.77 18.34
N LYS A 122 0.62 -0.98 17.79
CA LYS A 122 1.20 -0.13 16.74
C LYS A 122 1.07 -0.83 15.41
N VAL A 123 0.48 -0.16 14.41
CA VAL A 123 0.35 -0.66 13.04
C VAL A 123 1.02 0.32 12.10
N GLU A 124 1.93 -0.17 11.29
CA GLU A 124 2.58 0.58 10.22
C GLU A 124 2.16 -0.02 8.89
N PHE A 125 1.77 0.82 7.92
CA PHE A 125 1.50 0.36 6.56
C PHE A 125 2.22 1.21 5.53
N ARG A 126 2.41 0.63 4.35
CA ARG A 126 2.93 1.29 3.16
C ARG A 126 2.09 0.93 1.96
N LEU A 127 1.83 1.91 1.13
CA LEU A 127 1.25 1.75 -0.19
C LEU A 127 2.34 1.96 -1.24
N TRP A 128 2.43 1.03 -2.16
CA TRP A 128 3.42 1.03 -3.24
C TRP A 128 2.74 1.12 -4.60
N ASP A 129 3.27 1.97 -5.47
CA ASP A 129 3.04 1.92 -6.90
C ASP A 129 4.02 0.90 -7.50
N LEU A 130 3.48 -0.21 -8.02
CA LEU A 130 4.29 -1.29 -8.57
C LEU A 130 4.82 -0.96 -9.98
N THR A 131 4.14 -0.08 -10.71
CA THR A 131 4.57 0.37 -12.04
C THR A 131 5.77 1.30 -11.91
N ALA A 132 5.65 2.33 -11.09
CA ALA A 132 6.73 3.29 -10.83
C ALA A 132 7.81 2.75 -9.87
N ALA A 133 7.58 1.60 -9.22
CA ALA A 133 8.44 1.02 -8.17
C ALA A 133 8.74 2.01 -7.03
N LYS A 134 7.71 2.75 -6.60
CA LYS A 134 7.80 3.82 -5.60
C LYS A 134 6.83 3.62 -4.45
N GLU A 135 7.25 4.05 -3.24
CA GLU A 135 6.36 4.23 -2.12
C GLU A 135 5.48 5.47 -2.35
N MET A 136 4.16 5.29 -2.26
CA MET A 136 3.19 6.38 -2.40
C MET A 136 2.84 7.00 -1.06
N THR A 137 2.75 6.18 -0.02
CA THR A 137 2.36 6.59 1.33
C THR A 137 2.89 5.59 2.36
N ALA A 138 3.37 6.10 3.48
CA ALA A 138 3.72 5.32 4.66
C ALA A 138 3.21 6.02 5.93
N LEU A 139 2.38 5.33 6.71
CA LEU A 139 1.81 5.86 7.94
C LEU A 139 1.86 4.83 9.06
N ALA A 140 1.81 5.32 10.30
CA ALA A 140 1.77 4.51 11.50
C ALA A 140 0.66 5.00 12.44
N PHE A 141 -0.05 4.05 13.05
CA PHE A 141 -1.10 4.31 14.03
C PHE A 141 -0.79 3.57 15.32
N THR A 142 -1.09 4.21 16.44
CA THR A 142 -0.98 3.59 17.77
C THR A 142 -2.33 3.69 18.48
N THR A 143 -2.80 2.56 19.01
CA THR A 143 -4.08 2.43 19.69
C THR A 143 -4.05 1.27 20.69
N THR A 144 -5.19 0.88 21.23
CA THR A 144 -5.34 -0.37 22.01
C THR A 144 -5.62 -1.55 21.07
N PRO A 145 -5.22 -2.79 21.43
CA PRO A 145 -5.47 -3.97 20.61
C PRO A 145 -6.94 -4.21 20.27
N SER A 146 -7.89 -3.80 21.12
CA SER A 146 -9.33 -3.91 20.87
C SER A 146 -9.81 -3.08 19.67
N ASN A 147 -9.11 -2.01 19.34
CA ASN A 147 -9.47 -1.09 18.25
C ASN A 147 -8.87 -1.51 16.86
N TRP A 148 -8.37 -2.72 16.73
CA TRP A 148 -7.70 -3.15 15.50
C TRP A 148 -8.58 -3.04 14.24
N ARG A 149 -9.92 -3.24 14.37
CA ARG A 149 -10.85 -3.06 13.24
C ARG A 149 -10.90 -1.61 12.76
N ARG A 150 -11.00 -0.67 13.72
CA ARG A 150 -10.99 0.75 13.39
C ARG A 150 -9.71 1.16 12.67
N VAL A 151 -8.55 0.62 13.07
CA VAL A 151 -7.28 0.88 12.36
C VAL A 151 -7.34 0.36 10.92
N ALA A 152 -7.93 -0.81 10.67
CA ALA A 152 -8.09 -1.34 9.32
C ALA A 152 -8.93 -0.40 8.43
N HIS A 153 -10.02 0.17 8.96
CA HIS A 153 -10.85 1.15 8.24
C HIS A 153 -10.08 2.45 7.98
N ILE A 154 -9.39 3.00 8.98
CA ILE A 154 -8.54 4.20 8.80
C ILE A 154 -7.46 3.97 7.73
N ILE A 155 -6.84 2.79 7.69
CA ILE A 155 -5.88 2.45 6.64
C ILE A 155 -6.57 2.43 5.27
N SER A 156 -7.76 1.84 5.18
CA SER A 156 -8.53 1.83 3.94
C SER A 156 -8.86 3.24 3.46
N ASP A 157 -9.30 4.14 4.36
CA ASP A 157 -9.58 5.54 4.06
C ASP A 157 -8.34 6.24 3.49
N LYS A 158 -7.18 6.08 4.13
CA LYS A 158 -5.94 6.74 3.70
C LYS A 158 -5.41 6.20 2.37
N ILE A 159 -5.61 4.93 2.07
CA ILE A 159 -5.24 4.36 0.78
C ILE A 159 -6.24 4.81 -0.29
N TYR A 160 -7.53 4.80 0.01
CA TYR A 160 -8.58 5.28 -0.89
C TYR A 160 -8.32 6.74 -1.29
N GLU A 161 -8.16 7.63 -0.32
CA GLU A 161 -7.84 9.04 -0.52
C GLU A 161 -6.58 9.21 -1.39
N ARG A 162 -5.52 8.43 -1.11
CA ARG A 162 -4.27 8.53 -1.87
C ARG A 162 -4.39 8.07 -3.32
N LEU A 163 -5.28 7.11 -3.62
CA LEU A 163 -5.46 6.55 -4.97
C LEU A 163 -6.54 7.25 -5.78
N THR A 164 -7.54 7.86 -5.15
CA THR A 164 -8.68 8.49 -5.84
C THR A 164 -8.70 10.01 -5.73
N GLY A 165 -7.97 10.59 -4.78
CA GLY A 165 -8.06 12.02 -4.44
C GLY A 165 -9.27 12.39 -3.60
N GLU A 166 -10.20 11.44 -3.35
CA GLU A 166 -11.43 11.66 -2.60
C GLU A 166 -11.31 11.12 -1.17
N GLU A 167 -12.04 11.71 -0.22
CA GLU A 167 -12.04 11.28 1.18
C GLU A 167 -12.60 9.86 1.33
N GLY A 168 -11.93 9.01 2.13
CA GLY A 168 -12.40 7.68 2.46
C GLY A 168 -13.60 7.71 3.41
N TYR A 169 -14.42 6.64 3.39
CA TYR A 169 -15.72 6.55 4.10
C TYR A 169 -15.97 5.18 4.76
N PHE A 170 -14.93 4.44 5.14
CA PHE A 170 -15.02 3.09 5.70
C PHE A 170 -15.25 3.04 7.21
#